data_b9d96fdd8534a911a52b9eeb1b6913f9
#
_entry.id   b9d96fdd8534a911a52b9eeb1b6913f9
#
_cell.length_a   1.000
_cell.length_b   1.000
_cell.length_c   1.000
_cell.angle_alpha   90.00
_cell.angle_beta   90.00
_cell.angle_gamma   90.00
#
_symmetry.space_group_name_H-M   'P 1'
#
loop_
_entity.id
_entity.type
_entity.pdbx_description
1 polymer ?
#
loop_
_entity_poly.entity_id
_entity_poly.type
_entity_poly.pdbx_seq_one_letter_code
_entity_poly.pdbx_strand_id
1 'polypeptide(L)'
;MAGRLRTIDARTLADAVLEPPGYAVKDLLVQGLHILAGAPKTGKSWLALWLCQQVAGGEKVWGHPTQQGTVLYLCLEDGYHRLQDRLLDITEDPSENLYLATHAGTLADGLAGQIETFVREHGRVSLIVIDTLQKVRETCTDNTYARDYADLARLKELADRCRTTVLLVHHLRKQYDSDPLNRVSGTAGMSGAADGTFILQREDRSSNYGTLFCTGRDIESKELKLQFDPMSHIWECREDEETARSADEEVIGIVIDWLHDEKQFEGTASELLEILHDALPCELRPNILSRWLNKHKGMLKANGVSYTLRRTRDSR
;
A
#
# COMPACT_ATOMS: atom_id res chain seq x y z
N MET A 1 8.06 1.75 -37.19
CA MET A 1 9.44 1.66 -36.70
C MET A 1 9.42 1.13 -35.28
N ALA A 2 10.05 -0.01 -35.02
CA ALA A 2 10.16 -0.53 -33.66
C ALA A 2 11.03 0.45 -32.83
N GLY A 3 10.49 0.97 -31.76
CA GLY A 3 11.20 1.87 -30.86
C GLY A 3 12.40 1.16 -30.21
N ARG A 4 13.52 1.86 -30.07
CA ARG A 4 14.72 1.35 -29.38
C ARG A 4 14.39 1.12 -27.89
N LEU A 5 14.74 -0.04 -27.34
CA LEU A 5 14.64 -0.31 -25.91
C LEU A 5 15.45 0.73 -25.12
N ARG A 6 14.83 1.31 -24.08
CA ARG A 6 15.55 2.11 -23.10
C ARG A 6 16.16 1.17 -22.07
N THR A 7 17.46 1.08 -22.06
CA THR A 7 18.22 0.18 -21.17
C THR A 7 19.17 0.97 -20.31
N ILE A 8 19.39 0.48 -19.10
CA ILE A 8 20.44 0.91 -18.18
C ILE A 8 21.20 -0.34 -17.75
N ASP A 9 22.53 -0.28 -17.65
CA ASP A 9 23.31 -1.40 -17.15
C ASP A 9 23.18 -1.50 -15.62
N ALA A 10 23.43 -2.71 -15.09
CA ALA A 10 23.22 -3.02 -13.68
C ALA A 10 24.12 -2.19 -12.74
N ARG A 11 25.32 -1.82 -13.18
CA ARG A 11 26.25 -1.00 -12.38
C ARG A 11 25.73 0.44 -12.28
N THR A 12 25.38 1.04 -13.42
CA THR A 12 24.80 2.39 -13.47
C THR A 12 23.52 2.47 -12.63
N LEU A 13 22.67 1.45 -12.72
CA LEU A 13 21.45 1.38 -11.91
C LEU A 13 21.76 1.27 -10.40
N ALA A 14 22.76 0.47 -10.02
CA ALA A 14 23.16 0.28 -8.62
C ALA A 14 23.76 1.56 -8.00
N ASP A 15 24.44 2.37 -8.81
CA ASP A 15 25.07 3.62 -8.38
C ASP A 15 24.10 4.83 -8.49
N ALA A 16 22.93 4.67 -9.10
CA ALA A 16 21.92 5.72 -9.26
C ALA A 16 21.25 6.05 -7.93
N VAL A 17 21.13 7.35 -7.63
CA VAL A 17 20.31 7.84 -6.52
C VAL A 17 18.87 7.95 -7.02
N LEU A 18 18.07 6.93 -6.72
CA LEU A 18 16.66 6.91 -7.05
C LEU A 18 15.84 7.45 -5.87
N GLU A 19 14.83 8.26 -6.19
CA GLU A 19 13.82 8.62 -5.18
C GLU A 19 13.02 7.37 -4.79
N PRO A 20 12.77 7.16 -3.48
CA PRO A 20 11.91 6.05 -3.06
C PRO A 20 10.49 6.25 -3.61
N PRO A 21 9.76 5.16 -3.92
CA PRO A 21 8.37 5.26 -4.33
C PRO A 21 7.54 5.97 -3.25
N GLY A 22 6.56 6.78 -3.69
CA GLY A 22 5.62 7.41 -2.79
C GLY A 22 4.72 6.37 -2.11
N TYR A 23 3.93 6.80 -1.14
CA TYR A 23 2.91 5.96 -0.50
C TYR A 23 1.69 6.83 -0.12
N ALA A 24 0.54 6.24 -0.03
CA ALA A 24 -0.62 6.84 0.63
C ALA A 24 -0.59 6.51 2.13
N VAL A 25 -0.31 5.24 2.46
CA VAL A 25 -0.09 4.73 3.82
C VAL A 25 1.19 3.93 3.83
N LYS A 26 2.15 4.32 4.67
CA LYS A 26 3.48 3.67 4.76
C LYS A 26 3.31 2.17 5.09
N ASP A 27 4.05 1.32 4.40
CA ASP A 27 4.08 -0.14 4.60
C ASP A 27 2.73 -0.86 4.36
N LEU A 28 1.72 -0.14 3.84
CA LEU A 28 0.41 -0.69 3.45
C LEU A 28 0.03 -0.30 2.03
N LEU A 29 -0.12 0.98 1.73
CA LEU A 29 -0.56 1.49 0.44
C LEU A 29 0.57 2.30 -0.19
N VAL A 30 1.52 1.59 -0.80
CA VAL A 30 2.61 2.20 -1.58
C VAL A 30 2.10 2.67 -2.95
N GLN A 31 2.89 3.48 -3.67
CA GLN A 31 2.56 3.89 -5.03
C GLN A 31 2.33 2.66 -5.93
N GLY A 32 1.25 2.68 -6.72
CA GLY A 32 0.87 1.59 -7.62
C GLY A 32 -0.59 1.21 -7.50
N LEU A 33 -0.95 0.02 -8.00
CA LEU A 33 -2.31 -0.51 -7.99
C LEU A 33 -2.50 -1.52 -6.87
N HIS A 34 -3.50 -1.28 -6.03
CA HIS A 34 -3.89 -2.16 -4.93
C HIS A 34 -5.36 -2.57 -5.05
N ILE A 35 -5.68 -3.77 -4.56
CA ILE A 35 -7.04 -4.31 -4.54
C ILE A 35 -7.51 -4.48 -3.10
N LEU A 36 -8.66 -3.91 -2.76
CA LEU A 36 -9.40 -4.20 -1.53
C LEU A 36 -10.57 -5.10 -1.86
N ALA A 37 -10.44 -6.38 -1.55
CA ALA A 37 -11.43 -7.39 -1.84
C ALA A 37 -12.15 -7.88 -0.58
N GLY A 38 -13.34 -8.46 -0.75
CA GLY A 38 -14.11 -9.06 0.33
C GLY A 38 -15.53 -9.38 -0.11
N ALA A 39 -16.24 -10.19 0.66
CA ALA A 39 -17.64 -10.52 0.39
C ALA A 39 -18.54 -9.26 0.38
N PRO A 40 -19.69 -9.27 -0.28
CA PRO A 40 -20.66 -8.18 -0.17
C PRO A 40 -21.04 -7.91 1.29
N LYS A 41 -21.18 -6.61 1.63
CA LYS A 41 -21.58 -6.15 2.97
C LYS A 41 -20.58 -6.43 4.10
N THR A 42 -19.30 -6.64 3.79
CA THR A 42 -18.24 -6.79 4.80
C THR A 42 -17.75 -5.45 5.37
N GLY A 43 -18.16 -4.30 4.83
CA GLY A 43 -17.69 -2.98 5.29
C GLY A 43 -16.52 -2.39 4.49
N LYS A 44 -16.24 -2.91 3.28
CA LYS A 44 -15.16 -2.40 2.41
C LYS A 44 -15.28 -0.92 2.08
N SER A 45 -16.48 -0.45 1.72
CA SER A 45 -16.70 0.96 1.36
C SER A 45 -16.55 1.89 2.57
N TRP A 46 -16.88 1.42 3.79
CA TRP A 46 -16.59 2.13 5.02
C TRP A 46 -15.08 2.25 5.26
N LEU A 47 -14.36 1.13 5.13
CA LEU A 47 -12.90 1.11 5.23
C LEU A 47 -12.26 2.02 4.17
N ALA A 48 -12.74 1.96 2.93
CA ALA A 48 -12.22 2.78 1.83
C ALA A 48 -12.42 4.28 2.08
N LEU A 49 -13.62 4.70 2.53
CA LEU A 49 -13.91 6.10 2.83
C LEU A 49 -13.10 6.60 4.04
N TRP A 50 -12.99 5.79 5.10
CA TRP A 50 -12.14 6.12 6.25
C TRP A 50 -10.67 6.27 5.86
N LEU A 51 -10.10 5.34 5.06
CA LEU A 51 -8.73 5.47 4.53
C LEU A 51 -8.54 6.76 3.73
N CYS A 52 -9.52 7.14 2.90
CA CYS A 52 -9.49 8.40 2.16
C CYS A 52 -9.42 9.60 3.09
N GLN A 53 -10.24 9.63 4.14
CA GLN A 53 -10.25 10.71 5.13
C GLN A 53 -8.91 10.80 5.88
N GLN A 54 -8.36 9.66 6.32
CA GLN A 54 -7.07 9.63 7.03
C GLN A 54 -5.92 10.14 6.16
N VAL A 55 -5.84 9.71 4.91
CA VAL A 55 -4.80 10.17 3.97
C VAL A 55 -4.97 11.65 3.63
N ALA A 56 -6.19 12.11 3.38
CA ALA A 56 -6.49 13.51 3.09
C ALA A 56 -6.16 14.43 4.28
N GLY A 57 -6.43 13.99 5.50
CA GLY A 57 -6.11 14.71 6.74
C GLY A 57 -4.65 14.59 7.17
N GLY A 58 -3.91 13.59 6.69
CA GLY A 58 -2.55 13.30 7.17
C GLY A 58 -2.51 12.51 8.46
N GLU A 59 -3.64 11.89 8.82
CA GLU A 59 -3.79 11.10 10.03
C GLU A 59 -3.27 9.68 9.84
N LYS A 60 -2.85 9.03 10.94
CA LYS A 60 -2.33 7.66 10.89
C LYS A 60 -3.44 6.64 10.61
N VAL A 61 -3.10 5.61 9.85
CA VAL A 61 -3.93 4.42 9.62
C VAL A 61 -3.35 3.27 10.44
N TRP A 62 -4.01 2.86 11.51
CA TRP A 62 -3.56 1.76 12.39
C TRP A 62 -2.08 1.90 12.81
N GLY A 63 -1.68 3.10 13.21
CA GLY A 63 -0.30 3.42 13.59
C GLY A 63 0.64 3.72 12.42
N HIS A 64 0.32 3.33 11.18
CA HIS A 64 1.11 3.62 9.99
C HIS A 64 0.99 5.09 9.57
N PRO A 65 2.10 5.80 9.33
CA PRO A 65 2.08 7.17 8.83
C PRO A 65 1.43 7.26 7.44
N THR A 66 0.67 8.31 7.21
CA THR A 66 0.13 8.65 5.88
C THR A 66 0.96 9.76 5.23
N GLN A 67 0.93 9.80 3.90
CA GLN A 67 1.43 10.94 3.16
C GLN A 67 0.26 11.83 2.80
N GLN A 68 0.05 12.89 3.61
CA GLN A 68 -1.02 13.86 3.38
C GLN A 68 -1.00 14.40 1.94
N GLY A 69 -2.16 14.52 1.34
CA GLY A 69 -2.33 15.12 0.01
C GLY A 69 -3.75 14.96 -0.52
N THR A 70 -3.96 15.42 -1.74
CA THR A 70 -5.25 15.28 -2.41
C THR A 70 -5.63 13.81 -2.56
N VAL A 71 -6.87 13.49 -2.25
CA VAL A 71 -7.47 12.16 -2.39
C VAL A 71 -8.72 12.25 -3.27
N LEU A 72 -8.84 11.34 -4.24
CA LEU A 72 -10.04 11.19 -5.08
C LEU A 72 -10.74 9.87 -4.73
N TYR A 73 -12.00 9.94 -4.31
CA TYR A 73 -12.84 8.77 -4.10
C TYR A 73 -13.99 8.72 -5.11
N LEU A 74 -13.91 7.77 -6.03
CA LEU A 74 -14.97 7.44 -6.97
C LEU A 74 -15.95 6.45 -6.32
N CYS A 75 -16.98 6.97 -5.65
CA CYS A 75 -18.04 6.20 -5.00
C CYS A 75 -19.18 5.94 -5.98
N LEU A 76 -19.06 4.94 -6.84
CA LEU A 76 -19.93 4.75 -8.01
C LEU A 76 -21.17 3.89 -7.74
N GLU A 77 -21.32 3.36 -6.52
CA GLU A 77 -22.50 2.58 -6.12
C GLU A 77 -23.51 3.40 -5.31
N ASP A 78 -23.08 4.52 -4.73
CA ASP A 78 -23.90 5.33 -3.83
C ASP A 78 -24.11 6.74 -4.38
N GLY A 79 -25.21 7.39 -3.97
CA GLY A 79 -25.43 8.82 -4.24
C GLY A 79 -24.84 9.70 -3.12
N TYR A 80 -24.74 11.02 -3.39
CA TYR A 80 -24.15 11.99 -2.47
C TYR A 80 -24.81 12.03 -1.09
N HIS A 81 -26.12 11.82 -0.98
CA HIS A 81 -26.82 11.77 0.33
C HIS A 81 -26.23 10.68 1.24
N ARG A 82 -26.16 9.44 0.74
CA ARG A 82 -25.61 8.31 1.53
C ARG A 82 -24.13 8.49 1.82
N LEU A 83 -23.40 9.11 0.88
CA LEU A 83 -21.97 9.38 1.06
C LEU A 83 -21.76 10.46 2.13
N GLN A 84 -22.62 11.47 2.18
CA GLN A 84 -22.63 12.50 3.23
C GLN A 84 -22.90 11.88 4.61
N ASP A 85 -23.96 11.05 4.74
CA ASP A 85 -24.29 10.37 5.98
C ASP A 85 -23.09 9.56 6.49
N ARG A 86 -22.48 8.76 5.60
CA ARG A 86 -21.28 7.97 5.95
C ARG A 86 -20.07 8.82 6.36
N LEU A 87 -19.86 9.93 5.69
CA LEU A 87 -18.74 10.81 6.03
C LEU A 87 -18.92 11.42 7.41
N LEU A 88 -20.14 11.85 7.74
CA LEU A 88 -20.48 12.39 9.07
C LEU A 88 -20.43 11.33 10.18
N ASP A 89 -20.70 10.06 9.86
CA ASP A 89 -20.51 8.96 10.84
C ASP A 89 -19.00 8.74 11.14
N ILE A 90 -18.13 8.95 10.16
CA ILE A 90 -16.68 8.69 10.29
C ILE A 90 -15.96 9.86 10.96
N THR A 91 -16.36 11.11 10.70
CA THR A 91 -15.63 12.29 11.16
C THR A 91 -16.52 13.51 11.34
N GLU A 92 -16.21 14.31 12.37
CA GLU A 92 -16.83 15.63 12.56
C GLU A 92 -16.11 16.72 11.74
N ASP A 93 -14.86 16.47 11.29
CA ASP A 93 -14.04 17.42 10.54
C ASP A 93 -13.55 16.80 9.21
N PRO A 94 -14.39 16.81 8.16
CA PRO A 94 -14.01 16.29 6.84
C PRO A 94 -12.89 17.13 6.21
N SER A 95 -11.88 16.44 5.68
CA SER A 95 -10.73 17.09 5.03
C SER A 95 -11.12 17.77 3.70
N GLU A 96 -10.69 19.01 3.50
CA GLU A 96 -10.85 19.74 2.22
C GLU A 96 -10.03 19.09 1.07
N ASN A 97 -9.06 18.24 1.40
CA ASN A 97 -8.27 17.51 0.41
C ASN A 97 -8.95 16.22 -0.09
N LEU A 98 -10.14 15.86 0.44
CA LEU A 98 -10.93 14.71 0.02
C LEU A 98 -11.98 15.11 -1.01
N TYR A 99 -11.80 14.66 -2.23
CA TYR A 99 -12.71 14.90 -3.36
C TYR A 99 -13.54 13.64 -3.64
N LEU A 100 -14.84 13.81 -3.81
CA LEU A 100 -15.81 12.74 -3.94
C LEU A 100 -16.55 12.84 -5.27
N ALA A 101 -16.66 11.74 -6.00
CA ALA A 101 -17.44 11.67 -7.23
C ALA A 101 -18.33 10.42 -7.24
N THR A 102 -19.58 10.58 -7.65
CA THR A 102 -20.56 9.47 -7.75
C THR A 102 -20.76 8.99 -9.19
N HIS A 103 -20.10 9.63 -10.15
CA HIS A 103 -20.14 9.28 -11.57
C HIS A 103 -18.73 9.39 -12.16
N ALA A 104 -18.40 8.45 -13.02
CA ALA A 104 -17.17 8.44 -13.80
C ALA A 104 -17.39 7.70 -15.12
N GLY A 105 -16.50 7.91 -16.08
CA GLY A 105 -16.44 7.12 -17.29
C GLY A 105 -16.04 5.67 -17.03
N THR A 106 -16.02 4.85 -18.07
CA THR A 106 -15.53 3.46 -18.00
C THR A 106 -14.04 3.38 -18.37
N LEU A 107 -13.43 2.23 -18.11
CA LEU A 107 -12.04 1.94 -18.49
C LEU A 107 -11.79 2.06 -20.01
N ALA A 108 -12.82 1.83 -20.83
CA ALA A 108 -12.73 1.99 -22.27
C ALA A 108 -13.13 3.40 -22.72
N ASP A 109 -13.90 4.13 -21.91
CA ASP A 109 -14.46 5.43 -22.29
C ASP A 109 -14.29 6.47 -21.17
N GLY A 110 -13.20 7.19 -21.22
CA GLY A 110 -12.99 8.46 -20.54
C GLY A 110 -12.44 8.39 -19.12
N LEU A 111 -12.50 7.29 -18.38
CA LEU A 111 -12.04 7.20 -16.98
C LEU A 111 -10.58 7.67 -16.81
N ALA A 112 -9.69 7.16 -17.63
CA ALA A 112 -8.27 7.51 -17.54
C ALA A 112 -8.04 9.01 -17.79
N GLY A 113 -8.67 9.58 -18.81
CA GLY A 113 -8.58 11.01 -19.12
C GLY A 113 -9.17 11.90 -18.02
N GLN A 114 -10.27 11.47 -17.37
CA GLN A 114 -10.87 12.17 -16.23
C GLN A 114 -9.91 12.19 -15.03
N ILE A 115 -9.32 11.05 -14.70
CA ILE A 115 -8.34 10.95 -13.59
C ILE A 115 -7.08 11.77 -13.90
N GLU A 116 -6.52 11.68 -15.11
CA GLU A 116 -5.35 12.45 -15.52
C GLU A 116 -5.60 13.97 -15.49
N THR A 117 -6.81 14.38 -15.84
CA THR A 117 -7.23 15.79 -15.76
C THR A 117 -7.31 16.24 -14.32
N PHE A 118 -7.95 15.44 -13.44
CA PHE A 118 -8.02 15.71 -12.02
C PHE A 118 -6.62 15.83 -11.39
N VAL A 119 -5.72 14.90 -11.68
CA VAL A 119 -4.32 14.95 -11.20
C VAL A 119 -3.60 16.21 -11.68
N ARG A 120 -3.82 16.64 -12.91
CA ARG A 120 -3.22 17.85 -13.46
C ARG A 120 -3.74 19.12 -12.77
N GLU A 121 -5.01 19.17 -12.43
CA GLU A 121 -5.67 20.32 -11.78
C GLU A 121 -5.30 20.43 -10.30
N HIS A 122 -5.11 19.30 -9.59
CA HIS A 122 -4.86 19.26 -8.15
C HIS A 122 -3.40 19.00 -7.79
N GLY A 123 -2.53 18.79 -8.77
CA GLY A 123 -1.11 18.49 -8.54
C GLY A 123 -0.90 17.08 -8.01
N ARG A 124 -0.23 16.95 -6.86
CA ARG A 124 0.06 15.64 -6.28
C ARG A 124 -1.19 15.02 -5.65
N VAL A 125 -1.66 13.92 -6.23
CA VAL A 125 -2.74 13.08 -5.68
C VAL A 125 -2.12 11.89 -4.96
N SER A 126 -2.34 11.77 -3.66
CA SER A 126 -1.74 10.71 -2.82
C SER A 126 -2.49 9.40 -2.94
N LEU A 127 -3.83 9.45 -3.11
CA LEU A 127 -4.66 8.26 -3.20
C LEU A 127 -5.84 8.48 -4.15
N ILE A 128 -6.11 7.48 -4.98
CA ILE A 128 -7.34 7.39 -5.78
C ILE A 128 -8.03 6.09 -5.41
N VAL A 129 -9.28 6.16 -5.01
CA VAL A 129 -10.09 4.97 -4.70
C VAL A 129 -11.20 4.82 -5.73
N ILE A 130 -11.39 3.61 -6.25
CA ILE A 130 -12.46 3.25 -7.20
C ILE A 130 -13.37 2.21 -6.54
N ASP A 131 -14.57 2.59 -6.17
CA ASP A 131 -15.56 1.73 -5.52
C ASP A 131 -16.85 1.66 -6.39
N THR A 132 -16.98 0.63 -7.22
CA THR A 132 -16.20 -0.60 -7.37
C THR A 132 -15.70 -0.77 -8.81
N LEU A 133 -14.76 -1.73 -8.99
CA LEU A 133 -14.28 -2.15 -10.32
C LEU A 133 -15.44 -2.45 -11.29
N GLN A 134 -16.50 -3.08 -10.79
CA GLN A 134 -17.65 -3.46 -11.60
C GLN A 134 -18.34 -2.27 -12.28
N LYS A 135 -18.28 -1.09 -11.67
CA LYS A 135 -18.94 0.12 -12.19
C LYS A 135 -18.16 0.82 -13.31
N VAL A 136 -16.85 0.61 -13.34
CA VAL A 136 -15.98 1.19 -14.39
C VAL A 136 -15.69 0.23 -15.53
N ARG A 137 -16.20 -1.01 -15.45
CA ARG A 137 -16.15 -2.02 -16.52
C ARG A 137 -17.24 -1.80 -17.55
N GLU A 138 -16.95 -2.17 -18.79
CA GLU A 138 -18.01 -2.31 -19.79
C GLU A 138 -18.90 -3.52 -19.50
N THR A 139 -20.20 -3.37 -19.74
CA THR A 139 -21.17 -4.46 -19.69
C THR A 139 -20.95 -5.40 -20.87
N CYS A 140 -20.19 -6.47 -20.66
CA CYS A 140 -20.04 -7.58 -21.62
C CYS A 140 -20.29 -8.89 -20.91
N THR A 141 -20.81 -9.85 -21.68
CA THR A 141 -21.19 -11.19 -21.22
C THR A 141 -19.99 -12.12 -20.97
N ASP A 142 -18.84 -11.84 -21.54
CA ASP A 142 -17.64 -12.66 -21.43
C ASP A 142 -16.74 -12.18 -20.28
N ASN A 143 -16.87 -12.82 -19.13
CA ASN A 143 -15.99 -12.69 -17.98
C ASN A 143 -14.80 -13.63 -18.14
N THR A 144 -13.82 -13.27 -18.99
CA THR A 144 -12.61 -14.07 -19.14
C THR A 144 -11.45 -13.51 -18.30
N TYR A 145 -10.59 -14.40 -17.82
CA TYR A 145 -9.31 -14.10 -17.17
C TYR A 145 -8.49 -13.02 -17.91
N ALA A 146 -8.41 -13.12 -19.24
CA ALA A 146 -7.68 -12.16 -20.05
C ALA A 146 -8.21 -10.71 -19.92
N ARG A 147 -9.52 -10.57 -19.74
CA ARG A 147 -10.15 -9.26 -19.56
C ARG A 147 -9.88 -8.67 -18.17
N ASP A 148 -10.02 -9.48 -17.13
CA ASP A 148 -9.69 -9.07 -15.77
C ASP A 148 -8.25 -8.56 -15.70
N TYR A 149 -7.32 -9.27 -16.33
CA TYR A 149 -5.93 -8.88 -16.42
C TYR A 149 -5.73 -7.58 -17.22
N ALA A 150 -6.41 -7.43 -18.36
CA ALA A 150 -6.30 -6.23 -19.21
C ALA A 150 -6.84 -4.98 -18.49
N ASP A 151 -7.95 -5.10 -17.75
CA ASP A 151 -8.53 -4.00 -16.97
C ASP A 151 -7.57 -3.53 -15.86
N LEU A 152 -6.99 -4.48 -15.15
CA LEU A 152 -6.00 -4.17 -14.10
C LEU A 152 -4.70 -3.61 -14.68
N ALA A 153 -4.23 -4.11 -15.81
CA ALA A 153 -3.06 -3.58 -16.50
C ALA A 153 -3.25 -2.10 -16.87
N ARG A 154 -4.44 -1.72 -17.38
CA ARG A 154 -4.78 -0.32 -17.69
C ARG A 154 -4.77 0.57 -16.44
N LEU A 155 -5.34 0.07 -15.32
CA LEU A 155 -5.34 0.80 -14.05
C LEU A 155 -3.94 0.91 -13.46
N LYS A 156 -3.13 -0.13 -13.59
CA LYS A 156 -1.71 -0.10 -13.18
C LYS A 156 -0.92 0.94 -13.96
N GLU A 157 -1.04 0.93 -15.30
CA GLU A 157 -0.42 1.95 -16.15
C GLU A 157 -0.86 3.37 -15.78
N LEU A 158 -2.14 3.56 -15.43
CA LEU A 158 -2.66 4.85 -14.97
C LEU A 158 -2.03 5.28 -13.64
N ALA A 159 -1.95 4.37 -12.65
CA ALA A 159 -1.28 4.61 -11.37
C ALA A 159 0.18 5.01 -11.56
N ASP A 160 0.90 4.30 -12.43
CA ASP A 160 2.31 4.57 -12.74
C ASP A 160 2.51 5.92 -13.44
N ARG A 161 1.66 6.25 -14.44
CA ARG A 161 1.72 7.55 -15.14
C ARG A 161 1.41 8.73 -14.22
N CYS A 162 0.40 8.57 -13.35
CA CYS A 162 0.01 9.59 -12.37
C CYS A 162 0.93 9.63 -11.14
N ARG A 163 1.84 8.67 -10.98
CA ARG A 163 2.69 8.50 -9.79
C ARG A 163 1.88 8.55 -8.49
N THR A 164 0.78 7.82 -8.45
CA THR A 164 -0.17 7.82 -7.34
C THR A 164 -0.46 6.39 -6.87
N THR A 165 -1.07 6.27 -5.71
CA THR A 165 -1.64 5.01 -5.22
C THR A 165 -3.08 4.90 -5.69
N VAL A 166 -3.42 3.79 -6.34
CA VAL A 166 -4.80 3.46 -6.73
C VAL A 166 -5.28 2.27 -5.90
N LEU A 167 -6.38 2.44 -5.18
CA LEU A 167 -7.05 1.37 -4.43
C LEU A 167 -8.37 1.01 -5.11
N LEU A 168 -8.47 -0.23 -5.57
CA LEU A 168 -9.61 -0.73 -6.29
C LEU A 168 -10.46 -1.62 -5.39
N VAL A 169 -11.69 -1.23 -5.11
CA VAL A 169 -12.63 -2.06 -4.34
C VAL A 169 -13.25 -3.12 -5.25
N HIS A 170 -13.21 -4.37 -4.81
CA HIS A 170 -13.70 -5.51 -5.56
C HIS A 170 -14.52 -6.47 -4.70
N HIS A 171 -15.56 -7.09 -5.30
CA HIS A 171 -16.35 -8.13 -4.64
C HIS A 171 -15.79 -9.52 -4.93
N LEU A 172 -15.51 -10.30 -3.88
CA LEU A 172 -15.13 -11.71 -4.04
C LEU A 172 -16.28 -12.54 -4.62
N ARG A 173 -15.95 -13.47 -5.51
CA ARG A 173 -16.90 -14.51 -5.94
C ARG A 173 -17.20 -15.47 -4.78
N LYS A 174 -18.39 -16.08 -4.81
CA LYS A 174 -18.87 -17.02 -3.75
C LYS A 174 -18.14 -18.38 -3.73
N GLN A 175 -17.08 -18.56 -4.49
CA GLN A 175 -16.34 -19.82 -4.48
C GLN A 175 -15.59 -19.96 -3.15
N TYR A 176 -15.78 -21.09 -2.46
CA TYR A 176 -15.09 -21.39 -1.20
C TYR A 176 -13.67 -21.90 -1.53
N ASP A 177 -12.68 -21.27 -0.97
CA ASP A 177 -11.30 -21.74 -0.93
C ASP A 177 -10.79 -21.53 0.48
N SER A 178 -9.97 -22.46 0.97
CA SER A 178 -9.37 -22.38 2.31
C SER A 178 -8.35 -21.24 2.42
N ASP A 179 -7.71 -20.86 1.30
CA ASP A 179 -6.83 -19.72 1.23
C ASP A 179 -7.62 -18.47 0.78
N PRO A 180 -7.72 -17.42 1.63
CA PRO A 180 -8.40 -16.18 1.28
C PRO A 180 -7.84 -15.53 0.00
N LEU A 181 -6.54 -15.65 -0.25
CA LEU A 181 -5.86 -15.09 -1.43
C LEU A 181 -6.33 -15.75 -2.72
N ASN A 182 -6.60 -17.06 -2.70
CA ASN A 182 -7.17 -17.78 -3.84
C ASN A 182 -8.60 -17.36 -4.16
N ARG A 183 -9.32 -16.78 -3.21
CA ARG A 183 -10.71 -16.27 -3.40
C ARG A 183 -10.77 -14.94 -4.17
N VAL A 184 -9.73 -14.10 -4.06
CA VAL A 184 -9.59 -12.90 -4.93
C VAL A 184 -9.33 -13.33 -6.34
N SER A 185 -8.62 -14.41 -6.46
CA SER A 185 -8.16 -14.99 -7.70
C SER A 185 -9.23 -15.86 -8.37
N GLY A 186 -10.51 -15.68 -8.20
CA GLY A 186 -11.48 -16.32 -9.12
C GLY A 186 -10.94 -16.38 -10.57
N THR A 187 -9.84 -15.69 -10.75
CA THR A 187 -8.80 -15.86 -11.77
C THR A 187 -7.45 -15.51 -11.10
N ALA A 188 -6.48 -16.42 -11.08
CA ALA A 188 -5.11 -16.22 -10.59
C ALA A 188 -4.38 -14.98 -11.21
N GLY A 189 -5.02 -14.26 -12.11
CA GLY A 189 -4.52 -13.05 -12.76
C GLY A 189 -4.77 -11.76 -12.03
N MET A 190 -5.73 -11.68 -11.11
CA MET A 190 -6.00 -10.40 -10.47
C MET A 190 -4.92 -10.04 -9.44
N SER A 191 -4.54 -10.99 -8.58
CA SER A 191 -3.47 -10.77 -7.59
C SER A 191 -2.09 -10.60 -8.26
N GLY A 192 -1.85 -11.23 -9.41
CA GLY A 192 -0.59 -11.08 -10.17
C GLY A 192 -0.42 -9.75 -10.88
N ALA A 193 -1.49 -9.05 -11.20
CA ALA A 193 -1.46 -7.76 -11.89
C ALA A 193 -1.38 -6.55 -10.93
N ALA A 194 -1.81 -6.70 -9.68
CA ALA A 194 -1.74 -5.66 -8.65
C ALA A 194 -0.39 -5.68 -7.91
N ASP A 195 0.00 -4.55 -7.35
CA ASP A 195 1.18 -4.41 -6.48
C ASP A 195 0.89 -4.88 -5.06
N GLY A 196 -0.37 -4.76 -4.61
CA GLY A 196 -0.82 -5.28 -3.32
C GLY A 196 -2.28 -5.71 -3.34
N THR A 197 -2.60 -6.65 -2.48
CA THR A 197 -3.94 -7.21 -2.33
C THR A 197 -4.31 -7.25 -0.84
N PHE A 198 -5.46 -6.70 -0.53
CA PHE A 198 -6.05 -6.65 0.80
C PHE A 198 -7.38 -7.39 0.78
N ILE A 199 -7.58 -8.36 1.68
CA ILE A 199 -8.82 -9.11 1.75
C ILE A 199 -9.46 -8.89 3.11
N LEU A 200 -10.57 -8.17 3.11
CA LEU A 200 -11.37 -7.97 4.31
C LEU A 200 -12.36 -9.12 4.47
N GLN A 201 -12.18 -9.90 5.52
CA GLN A 201 -13.04 -11.02 5.87
C GLN A 201 -13.59 -10.83 7.28
N ARG A 202 -14.91 -10.86 7.44
CA ARG A 202 -15.56 -10.97 8.75
C ARG A 202 -15.59 -12.43 9.20
N GLU A 203 -15.52 -12.68 10.50
CA GLU A 203 -15.64 -14.03 11.08
C GLU A 203 -17.00 -14.65 10.71
N ASP A 204 -18.06 -13.88 10.88
CA ASP A 204 -19.39 -14.18 10.37
C ASP A 204 -20.12 -12.88 9.96
N ARG A 205 -21.36 -12.99 9.44
CA ARG A 205 -22.10 -11.82 8.93
C ARG A 205 -22.57 -10.86 10.01
N SER A 206 -22.73 -11.31 11.23
CA SER A 206 -23.18 -10.55 12.39
C SER A 206 -22.03 -10.09 13.28
N SER A 207 -20.85 -10.69 13.12
CA SER A 207 -19.67 -10.35 13.89
C SER A 207 -19.14 -8.94 13.56
N ASN A 208 -18.77 -8.21 14.59
CA ASN A 208 -18.02 -6.97 14.45
C ASN A 208 -16.50 -7.23 14.30
N TYR A 209 -16.06 -8.47 14.36
CA TYR A 209 -14.66 -8.86 14.21
C TYR A 209 -14.38 -9.32 12.80
N GLY A 210 -13.17 -9.01 12.33
CA GLY A 210 -12.70 -9.40 11.01
C GLY A 210 -11.19 -9.44 10.94
N THR A 211 -10.71 -9.96 9.84
CA THR A 211 -9.27 -10.00 9.51
C THR A 211 -9.07 -9.33 8.16
N LEU A 212 -8.06 -8.46 8.09
CA LEU A 212 -7.56 -7.92 6.84
C LEU A 212 -6.26 -8.65 6.50
N PHE A 213 -6.31 -9.52 5.49
CA PHE A 213 -5.14 -10.17 4.94
C PHE A 213 -4.46 -9.21 3.97
N CYS A 214 -3.18 -8.93 4.19
CA CYS A 214 -2.38 -8.01 3.39
C CYS A 214 -1.25 -8.78 2.71
N THR A 215 -1.04 -8.60 1.42
CA THR A 215 0.10 -9.15 0.67
C THR A 215 0.42 -8.28 -0.53
N GLY A 216 1.68 -8.23 -0.94
CA GLY A 216 2.09 -7.44 -2.10
C GLY A 216 3.57 -7.61 -2.46
N ARG A 217 3.99 -6.93 -3.53
CA ARG A 217 5.38 -6.95 -3.99
C ARG A 217 6.31 -6.20 -3.05
N ASP A 218 5.82 -5.06 -2.52
CA ASP A 218 6.57 -4.15 -1.64
C ASP A 218 5.91 -4.04 -0.26
N ILE A 219 5.02 -4.99 0.07
CA ILE A 219 4.27 -5.07 1.32
C ILE A 219 4.54 -6.44 1.93
N GLU A 220 4.92 -6.48 3.19
CA GLU A 220 5.05 -7.71 3.94
C GLU A 220 3.69 -8.39 4.09
N SER A 221 3.67 -9.72 3.88
CA SER A 221 2.43 -10.49 4.07
C SER A 221 2.10 -10.56 5.55
N LYS A 222 0.95 -10.00 5.92
CA LYS A 222 0.50 -9.93 7.32
C LYS A 222 -1.02 -10.01 7.43
N GLU A 223 -1.48 -10.35 8.62
CA GLU A 223 -2.88 -10.35 9.00
C GLU A 223 -3.12 -9.27 10.06
N LEU A 224 -4.04 -8.36 9.79
CA LEU A 224 -4.48 -7.37 10.77
C LEU A 224 -5.82 -7.82 11.35
N LYS A 225 -5.88 -7.99 12.66
CA LYS A 225 -7.14 -8.28 13.37
C LYS A 225 -7.89 -6.98 13.58
N LEU A 226 -9.08 -6.90 13.03
CA LEU A 226 -9.87 -5.68 13.03
C LEU A 226 -11.17 -5.86 13.80
N GLN A 227 -11.61 -4.78 14.42
CA GLN A 227 -12.92 -4.65 15.04
C GLN A 227 -13.68 -3.51 14.39
N PHE A 228 -14.90 -3.79 13.93
CA PHE A 228 -15.78 -2.77 13.36
C PHE A 228 -16.55 -2.10 14.50
N ASP A 229 -16.37 -0.81 14.67
CA ASP A 229 -17.21 -0.03 15.59
C ASP A 229 -18.55 0.31 14.90
N PRO A 230 -19.68 -0.17 15.42
CA PRO A 230 -21.00 0.10 14.84
C PRO A 230 -21.47 1.55 15.02
N MET A 231 -20.82 2.36 15.85
CA MET A 231 -21.18 3.77 16.06
C MET A 231 -20.46 4.69 15.08
N SER A 232 -19.17 4.57 14.97
CA SER A 232 -18.34 5.37 14.03
C SER A 232 -18.19 4.72 12.66
N HIS A 233 -18.60 3.47 12.49
CA HIS A 233 -18.44 2.67 11.27
C HIS A 233 -16.97 2.50 10.82
N ILE A 234 -16.02 2.63 11.74
CA ILE A 234 -14.59 2.50 11.50
C ILE A 234 -14.13 1.07 11.82
N TRP A 235 -13.18 0.58 11.04
CA TRP A 235 -12.43 -0.62 11.34
C TRP A 235 -11.20 -0.25 12.16
N GLU A 236 -11.21 -0.55 13.44
CA GLU A 236 -10.09 -0.37 14.35
C GLU A 236 -9.18 -1.59 14.33
N CYS A 237 -7.87 -1.36 14.31
CA CYS A 237 -6.91 -2.45 14.48
C CYS A 237 -6.87 -2.84 15.94
N ARG A 238 -7.12 -4.12 16.24
CA ARG A 238 -6.87 -4.65 17.56
C ARG A 238 -5.37 -4.84 17.68
N GLU A 239 -4.75 -4.12 18.57
CA GLU A 239 -3.41 -4.43 19.00
C GLU A 239 -3.44 -5.85 19.62
N ASP A 240 -2.99 -6.85 18.86
CA ASP A 240 -2.33 -7.96 19.53
C ASP A 240 -1.13 -7.30 20.22
N GLU A 241 -0.84 -7.60 21.48
CA GLU A 241 0.17 -6.99 22.35
C GLU A 241 1.61 -7.09 21.81
N GLU A 242 1.79 -7.35 20.54
CA GLU A 242 2.99 -7.30 19.72
C GLU A 242 2.74 -6.42 18.49
N THR A 243 2.72 -5.10 18.67
CA THR A 243 3.26 -4.23 17.60
C THR A 243 4.77 -4.43 17.60
N ALA A 244 5.18 -5.61 17.12
CA ALA A 244 6.55 -5.84 16.75
C ALA A 244 6.91 -4.73 15.74
N ARG A 245 7.83 -3.85 16.12
CA ARG A 245 8.61 -3.08 15.16
C ARG A 245 8.98 -4.08 14.07
N SER A 246 8.79 -3.73 12.78
CA SER A 246 9.17 -4.69 11.75
C SER A 246 10.60 -5.14 12.01
N ALA A 247 10.94 -6.40 11.78
CA ALA A 247 12.25 -6.94 12.17
C ALA A 247 13.42 -6.08 11.66
N ASP A 248 13.24 -5.40 10.52
CA ASP A 248 14.22 -4.45 10.00
C ASP A 248 14.26 -3.14 10.83
N GLU A 249 13.13 -2.62 11.33
CA GLU A 249 13.11 -1.44 12.20
C GLU A 249 13.72 -1.73 13.58
N GLU A 250 13.48 -2.92 14.12
CA GLU A 250 14.08 -3.38 15.38
C GLU A 250 15.59 -3.49 15.26
N VAL A 251 16.09 -4.14 14.21
CA VAL A 251 17.53 -4.26 13.94
C VAL A 251 18.18 -2.90 13.68
N ILE A 252 17.53 -2.01 12.93
CA ILE A 252 18.06 -0.65 12.72
C ILE A 252 18.06 0.15 14.01
N GLY A 253 17.08 -0.03 14.91
CA GLY A 253 17.09 0.52 16.26
C GLY A 253 18.32 0.08 17.04
N ILE A 254 18.61 -1.22 17.07
CA ILE A 254 19.81 -1.79 17.72
C ILE A 254 21.10 -1.18 17.15
N VAL A 255 21.20 -1.04 15.83
CA VAL A 255 22.35 -0.42 15.17
C VAL A 255 22.50 1.06 15.58
N ILE A 256 21.41 1.80 15.69
CA ILE A 256 21.41 3.20 16.12
C ILE A 256 21.88 3.30 17.57
N ASP A 257 21.32 2.51 18.48
CA ASP A 257 21.65 2.53 19.90
C ASP A 257 23.13 2.18 20.10
N TRP A 258 23.60 1.12 19.43
CA TRP A 258 25.01 0.74 19.48
C TRP A 258 25.96 1.85 18.96
N LEU A 259 25.59 2.50 17.84
CA LEU A 259 26.38 3.61 17.27
C LEU A 259 26.37 4.87 18.16
N HIS A 260 25.37 5.07 18.98
CA HIS A 260 25.37 6.16 19.95
C HIS A 260 26.45 5.95 21.02
N ASP A 261 26.71 4.70 21.43
CA ASP A 261 27.73 4.34 22.40
C ASP A 261 29.15 4.37 21.77
N GLU A 262 29.32 3.76 20.62
CA GLU A 262 30.62 3.61 19.92
C GLU A 262 31.04 4.87 19.11
N LYS A 263 30.10 5.77 18.83
CA LYS A 263 30.24 7.04 18.06
C LYS A 263 30.59 6.87 16.59
N GLN A 264 31.33 5.87 16.18
CA GLN A 264 31.64 5.59 14.77
C GLN A 264 32.00 4.13 14.55
N PHE A 265 31.75 3.63 13.35
CA PHE A 265 32.15 2.31 12.88
C PHE A 265 32.69 2.39 11.46
N GLU A 266 33.81 1.71 11.22
CA GLU A 266 34.35 1.51 9.87
C GLU A 266 34.65 0.02 9.72
N GLY A 267 33.93 -0.64 8.81
CA GLY A 267 34.03 -2.07 8.59
C GLY A 267 33.01 -2.58 7.57
N THR A 268 32.95 -3.87 7.41
CA THR A 268 31.99 -4.55 6.53
C THR A 268 30.67 -4.82 7.25
N ALA A 269 29.60 -5.08 6.48
CA ALA A 269 28.32 -5.53 7.05
C ALA A 269 28.46 -6.87 7.81
N SER A 270 29.39 -7.72 7.42
CA SER A 270 29.69 -8.98 8.13
C SER A 270 30.28 -8.72 9.52
N GLU A 271 31.27 -7.84 9.60
CA GLU A 271 31.91 -7.46 10.87
C GLU A 271 30.89 -6.77 11.80
N LEU A 272 30.01 -5.91 11.26
CA LEU A 272 28.97 -5.28 12.06
C LEU A 272 27.97 -6.32 12.63
N LEU A 273 27.60 -7.34 11.84
CA LEU A 273 26.74 -8.43 12.30
C LEU A 273 27.42 -9.29 13.36
N GLU A 274 28.72 -9.56 13.27
CA GLU A 274 29.49 -10.27 14.29
C GLU A 274 29.49 -9.50 15.62
N ILE A 275 29.69 -8.17 15.57
CA ILE A 275 29.69 -7.33 16.76
C ILE A 275 28.31 -7.29 17.43
N LEU A 276 27.25 -7.24 16.63
CA LEU A 276 25.87 -7.14 17.13
C LEU A 276 25.20 -8.50 17.36
N HIS A 277 25.89 -9.63 17.14
CA HIS A 277 25.32 -10.97 17.12
C HIS A 277 24.42 -11.27 18.33
N ASP A 278 24.86 -10.93 19.54
CA ASP A 278 24.13 -11.23 20.78
C ASP A 278 22.93 -10.28 21.02
N ALA A 279 22.90 -9.13 20.35
CA ALA A 279 21.84 -8.13 20.47
C ALA A 279 20.76 -8.28 19.39
N LEU A 280 21.05 -9.02 18.30
CA LEU A 280 20.12 -9.17 17.20
C LEU A 280 19.00 -10.18 17.49
N PRO A 281 17.73 -9.88 17.14
CA PRO A 281 16.60 -10.77 17.38
C PRO A 281 16.60 -12.01 16.46
N CYS A 282 17.41 -12.02 15.40
CA CYS A 282 17.48 -13.11 14.42
C CYS A 282 18.83 -13.13 13.69
N GLU A 283 19.18 -14.29 13.11
CA GLU A 283 20.34 -14.39 12.22
C GLU A 283 20.10 -13.61 10.91
N LEU A 284 21.02 -12.71 10.58
CA LEU A 284 20.97 -11.87 9.41
C LEU A 284 22.13 -12.11 8.45
N ARG A 285 21.84 -12.04 7.15
CA ARG A 285 22.91 -12.05 6.13
C ARG A 285 23.39 -10.62 5.86
N PRO A 286 24.69 -10.41 5.56
CA PRO A 286 25.27 -9.08 5.36
C PRO A 286 24.59 -8.23 4.28
N ASN A 287 24.13 -8.86 3.20
CA ASN A 287 23.39 -8.19 2.13
C ASN A 287 22.00 -7.71 2.56
N ILE A 288 21.38 -8.40 3.53
CA ILE A 288 20.08 -7.99 4.09
C ILE A 288 20.28 -6.77 4.98
N LEU A 289 21.29 -6.78 5.87
CA LEU A 289 21.61 -5.63 6.70
C LEU A 289 21.92 -4.39 5.83
N SER A 290 22.73 -4.53 4.80
CA SER A 290 23.05 -3.41 3.87
C SER A 290 21.78 -2.86 3.20
N ARG A 291 20.85 -3.72 2.81
CA ARG A 291 19.55 -3.31 2.24
C ARG A 291 18.69 -2.58 3.27
N TRP A 292 18.64 -3.05 4.50
CA TRP A 292 17.86 -2.42 5.58
C TRP A 292 18.43 -1.06 5.98
N LEU A 293 19.73 -0.92 6.09
CA LEU A 293 20.40 0.37 6.31
C LEU A 293 20.02 1.38 5.20
N ASN A 294 19.99 0.94 3.94
CA ASN A 294 19.57 1.80 2.83
C ASN A 294 18.10 2.16 2.89
N LYS A 295 17.22 1.19 3.19
CA LYS A 295 15.77 1.39 3.34
C LYS A 295 15.46 2.42 4.43
N HIS A 296 16.15 2.34 5.57
CA HIS A 296 15.92 3.18 6.76
C HIS A 296 16.88 4.38 6.89
N LYS A 297 17.47 4.83 5.79
CA LYS A 297 18.39 5.98 5.78
C LYS A 297 17.80 7.25 6.41
N GLY A 298 16.51 7.46 6.24
CA GLY A 298 15.78 8.58 6.87
C GLY A 298 15.74 8.47 8.40
N MET A 299 15.47 7.28 8.92
CA MET A 299 15.45 6.98 10.37
C MET A 299 16.85 7.13 10.99
N LEU A 300 17.88 6.61 10.33
CA LEU A 300 19.28 6.77 10.73
C LEU A 300 19.64 8.26 10.84
N LYS A 301 19.34 9.05 9.81
CA LYS A 301 19.63 10.49 9.79
C LYS A 301 18.87 11.27 10.88
N ALA A 302 17.60 10.94 11.12
CA ALA A 302 16.78 11.54 12.16
C ALA A 302 17.37 11.30 13.56
N ASN A 303 18.07 10.18 13.77
CA ASN A 303 18.79 9.83 15.01
C ASN A 303 20.28 10.20 14.97
N GLY A 304 20.69 11.10 14.09
CA GLY A 304 22.05 11.63 14.06
C GLY A 304 23.09 10.69 13.44
N VAL A 305 22.66 9.54 12.87
CA VAL A 305 23.55 8.56 12.24
C VAL A 305 23.65 8.85 10.74
N SER A 306 24.86 9.06 10.24
CA SER A 306 25.15 9.15 8.81
C SER A 306 26.11 8.03 8.42
N TYR A 307 25.85 7.39 7.28
CA TYR A 307 26.74 6.35 6.77
C TYR A 307 26.98 6.47 5.27
N THR A 308 28.13 5.95 4.84
CA THR A 308 28.50 5.81 3.44
C THR A 308 28.95 4.39 3.17
N LEU A 309 28.38 3.74 2.15
CA LEU A 309 28.85 2.45 1.67
C LEU A 309 29.97 2.67 0.64
N ARG A 310 31.16 2.18 0.91
CA ARG A 310 32.25 2.11 -0.03
C ARG A 310 32.44 0.67 -0.48
N ARG A 311 32.46 0.40 -1.78
CA ARG A 311 32.88 -0.91 -2.30
C ARG A 311 34.39 -0.99 -2.26
N THR A 312 34.93 -1.84 -1.41
CA THR A 312 36.35 -2.24 -1.49
C THR A 312 36.53 -3.12 -2.73
N ARG A 313 37.54 -2.79 -3.54
CA ARG A 313 37.86 -3.50 -4.78
C ARG A 313 38.58 -4.83 -4.58
N ASP A 314 38.90 -5.23 -3.34
CA ASP A 314 39.68 -6.41 -3.00
C ASP A 314 38.90 -7.37 -2.13
N SER A 315 38.30 -8.36 -2.77
CA SER A 315 38.32 -9.76 -2.34
C SER A 315 37.75 -10.62 -3.49
N ARG A 316 38.68 -11.21 -4.22
CA ARG A 316 38.43 -12.39 -5.01
C ARG A 316 38.40 -13.61 -4.08
#